data_6e4020855a778c4c1360295daec0eedc
#
_entry.id   6e4020855a778c4c1360295daec0eedc
#
_cell.length_a   1.000
_cell.length_b   1.000
_cell.length_c   1.000
_cell.angle_alpha   90.00
_cell.angle_beta   90.00
_cell.angle_gamma   90.00
#
_symmetry.space_group_name_H-M   'P 1'
#
loop_
_entity.id
_entity.type
_entity.pdbx_description
1 polymer ?
#
loop_
_entity_poly.entity_id
_entity_poly.type
_entity_poly.pdbx_seq_one_letter_code
_entity_poly.pdbx_strand_id
1 'polypeptide(L)'
;MQIITELSKTIKERLKADPKKSYVALLHDKGLNKILEKISEESTEVILAAKDTVEPKNDKEHVTEEIADLWFHCMVLLTHLDIEPEDVLKILENRFGEGGLVEKAKRTSPK
;
A
#
# COMPACT_ATOMS: atom_id res chain seq x y z
N MET A 1 12.56 -5.04 4.19
CA MET A 1 12.54 -3.75 4.90
C MET A 1 11.90 -3.90 6.27
N GLN A 2 12.64 -3.52 7.28
CA GLN A 2 12.24 -3.74 8.67
C GLN A 2 10.91 -3.07 9.05
N ILE A 3 10.68 -1.84 8.61
CA ILE A 3 9.43 -1.13 8.93
C ILE A 3 8.21 -1.83 8.35
N ILE A 4 8.34 -2.41 7.17
CA ILE A 4 7.22 -3.14 6.54
C ILE A 4 6.89 -4.39 7.36
N THR A 5 7.90 -5.12 7.81
CA THR A 5 7.70 -6.31 8.65
C THR A 5 7.07 -5.95 10.00
N GLU A 6 7.56 -4.90 10.63
CA GLU A 6 7.02 -4.43 11.90
C GLU A 6 5.59 -3.94 11.77
N LEU A 7 5.29 -3.20 10.72
CA LEU A 7 3.92 -2.70 10.47
C LEU A 7 2.98 -3.87 10.22
N SER A 8 3.39 -4.86 9.43
CA SER A 8 2.58 -6.05 9.18
C SER A 8 2.24 -6.77 10.48
N LYS A 9 3.23 -6.92 11.36
CA LYS A 9 3.02 -7.55 12.66
C LYS A 9 2.02 -6.77 13.51
N THR A 10 2.16 -5.44 13.55
CA THR A 10 1.26 -4.58 14.28
C THR A 10 -0.17 -4.69 13.76
N ILE A 11 -0.33 -4.70 12.44
CA ILE A 11 -1.66 -4.83 11.83
C ILE A 11 -2.29 -6.17 12.19
N LYS A 12 -1.52 -7.26 12.13
CA LYS A 12 -2.01 -8.59 12.51
C LYS A 12 -2.49 -8.63 13.94
N GLU A 13 -1.75 -8.02 14.84
CA GLU A 13 -2.14 -7.94 16.24
C GLU A 13 -3.44 -7.18 16.44
N ARG A 14 -3.62 -6.09 15.69
CA ARG A 14 -4.80 -5.23 15.82
C ARG A 14 -6.06 -5.79 15.16
N LEU A 15 -5.94 -6.80 14.29
CA LEU A 15 -7.13 -7.45 13.73
C LEU A 15 -8.03 -8.00 14.82
N LYS A 16 -7.44 -8.44 15.95
CA LYS A 16 -8.16 -9.06 17.05
C LYS A 16 -8.65 -8.04 18.10
N ALA A 17 -8.34 -6.77 17.91
CA ALA A 17 -8.73 -5.72 18.82
C ALA A 17 -10.22 -5.37 18.68
N ASP A 18 -10.71 -4.57 19.61
CA ASP A 18 -12.08 -4.07 19.56
C ASP A 18 -12.24 -3.11 18.38
N PRO A 19 -13.18 -3.38 17.44
CA PRO A 19 -13.44 -2.48 16.31
C PRO A 19 -13.77 -1.05 16.72
N LYS A 20 -14.24 -0.84 17.93
CA LYS A 20 -14.55 0.50 18.44
C LYS A 20 -13.30 1.27 18.84
N LYS A 21 -12.18 0.56 19.03
CA LYS A 21 -10.93 1.15 19.52
C LYS A 21 -9.79 1.08 18.52
N SER A 22 -9.93 0.27 17.47
CA SER A 22 -8.88 0.07 16.47
C SER A 22 -9.45 0.22 15.08
N TYR A 23 -8.87 1.13 14.31
CA TYR A 23 -9.25 1.34 12.92
C TYR A 23 -9.00 0.07 12.08
N VAL A 24 -7.88 -0.61 12.32
CA VAL A 24 -7.56 -1.87 11.62
C VAL A 24 -8.64 -2.93 11.91
N ALA A 25 -9.01 -3.10 13.18
CA ALA A 25 -10.04 -4.05 13.54
C ALA A 25 -11.39 -3.67 12.92
N LEU A 26 -11.69 -2.38 12.86
CA LEU A 26 -12.93 -1.90 12.23
C LEU A 26 -12.98 -2.25 10.75
N LEU A 27 -11.89 -2.02 10.03
CA LEU A 27 -11.81 -2.34 8.60
C LEU A 27 -11.95 -3.84 8.38
N HIS A 28 -11.27 -4.63 9.19
CA HIS A 28 -11.34 -6.09 9.09
C HIS A 28 -12.77 -6.57 9.36
N ASP A 29 -13.41 -6.01 10.38
CA ASP A 29 -14.78 -6.35 10.74
C ASP A 29 -15.78 -5.99 9.64
N LYS A 30 -15.61 -4.84 9.00
CA LYS A 30 -16.49 -4.41 7.90
C LYS A 30 -16.26 -5.22 6.63
N GLY A 31 -15.09 -5.80 6.48
CA GLY A 31 -14.81 -6.76 5.43
C GLY A 31 -14.14 -6.21 4.19
N LEU A 32 -13.92 -7.10 3.23
CA LEU A 32 -13.14 -6.84 2.03
C LEU A 32 -13.61 -5.62 1.24
N ASN A 33 -14.91 -5.49 1.02
CA ASN A 33 -15.40 -4.38 0.20
C ASN A 33 -15.09 -3.02 0.80
N LYS A 34 -15.13 -2.91 2.13
CA LYS A 34 -14.78 -1.65 2.79
C LYS A 34 -13.29 -1.35 2.66
N ILE A 35 -12.45 -2.35 2.77
CA ILE A 35 -11.01 -2.19 2.57
C ILE A 35 -10.71 -1.73 1.14
N LEU A 36 -11.36 -2.34 0.16
CA LEU A 36 -11.20 -1.97 -1.25
C LEU A 36 -11.69 -0.55 -1.52
N GLU A 37 -12.78 -0.17 -0.89
CA GLU A 37 -13.29 1.20 -0.98
C GLU A 37 -12.26 2.20 -0.47
N LYS A 38 -11.61 1.90 0.65
CA LYS A 38 -10.57 2.76 1.21
C LYS A 38 -9.36 2.87 0.29
N ILE A 39 -8.95 1.77 -0.32
CA ILE A 39 -7.83 1.81 -1.28
C ILE A 39 -8.17 2.69 -2.48
N SER A 40 -9.41 2.60 -2.98
CA SER A 40 -9.86 3.45 -4.08
C SER A 40 -9.84 4.92 -3.67
N GLU A 41 -10.33 5.25 -2.48
CA GLU A 41 -10.33 6.62 -1.96
C GLU A 41 -8.89 7.16 -1.83
N GLU A 42 -8.00 6.37 -1.22
CA GLU A 42 -6.61 6.80 -1.02
C GLU A 42 -5.85 6.94 -2.34
N SER A 43 -6.14 6.09 -3.32
CA SER A 43 -5.55 6.23 -4.67
C SER A 43 -5.95 7.55 -5.31
N THR A 44 -7.22 7.93 -5.17
CA THR A 44 -7.72 9.21 -5.67
C THR A 44 -7.06 10.37 -4.95
N GLU A 45 -6.91 10.28 -3.62
CA GLU A 45 -6.25 11.32 -2.84
C GLU A 45 -4.79 11.52 -3.26
N VAL A 46 -4.09 10.42 -3.60
CA VAL A 46 -2.73 10.51 -4.12
C VAL A 46 -2.71 11.30 -5.44
N ILE A 47 -3.64 11.00 -6.33
CA ILE A 47 -3.73 11.68 -7.63
C ILE A 47 -3.96 13.18 -7.43
N LEU A 48 -4.92 13.54 -6.57
CA LEU A 48 -5.23 14.93 -6.29
C LEU A 48 -4.07 15.66 -5.63
N ALA A 49 -3.44 15.02 -4.65
CA ALA A 49 -2.29 15.60 -3.96
C ALA A 49 -1.10 15.79 -4.90
N ALA A 50 -0.89 14.84 -5.84
CA ALA A 50 0.18 14.94 -6.83
C ALA A 50 0.03 16.18 -7.71
N LYS A 51 -1.20 16.56 -8.04
CA LYS A 51 -1.48 17.77 -8.81
C LYS A 51 -1.00 19.03 -8.07
N ASP A 52 -1.01 19.03 -6.74
CA ASP A 52 -0.59 20.16 -5.92
C ASP A 52 0.93 20.27 -5.79
N THR A 53 1.69 19.35 -6.36
CA THR A 53 3.16 19.48 -6.42
C THR A 53 3.60 20.44 -7.51
N VAL A 54 2.69 20.80 -8.43
CA VAL A 54 2.97 21.74 -9.49
C VAL A 54 2.85 23.17 -8.97
N GLU A 55 3.71 24.08 -9.45
CA GLU A 55 3.66 25.48 -9.07
C GLU A 55 2.26 26.07 -9.28
N PRO A 56 1.76 26.98 -8.40
CA PRO A 56 2.53 27.61 -7.31
C PRO A 56 2.48 26.86 -5.97
N LYS A 57 1.65 25.84 -5.80
CA LYS A 57 1.52 25.14 -4.50
C LYS A 57 2.77 24.36 -4.10
N ASN A 58 3.31 23.57 -5.03
CA ASN A 58 4.54 22.81 -4.81
C ASN A 58 4.55 22.02 -3.50
N ASP A 59 3.43 21.37 -3.17
CA ASP A 59 3.24 20.67 -1.90
C ASP A 59 3.57 19.19 -2.01
N LYS A 60 4.85 18.86 -1.84
CA LYS A 60 5.32 17.47 -1.91
C LYS A 60 5.07 16.70 -0.62
N GLU A 61 4.95 17.40 0.50
CA GLU A 61 4.68 16.75 1.77
C GLU A 61 3.31 16.09 1.77
N HIS A 62 2.31 16.78 1.24
CA HIS A 62 0.95 16.25 1.20
C HIS A 62 0.86 14.95 0.37
N VAL A 63 1.49 14.92 -0.81
CA VAL A 63 1.46 13.69 -1.63
C VAL A 63 2.21 12.56 -0.94
N THR A 64 3.28 12.87 -0.21
CA THR A 64 4.03 11.87 0.55
C THR A 64 3.14 11.24 1.63
N GLU A 65 2.38 12.05 2.34
CA GLU A 65 1.45 11.57 3.36
C GLU A 65 0.35 10.70 2.76
N GLU A 66 -0.21 11.11 1.62
CA GLU A 66 -1.26 10.33 0.96
C GLU A 66 -0.76 9.00 0.43
N ILE A 67 0.48 8.95 -0.05
CA ILE A 67 1.09 7.69 -0.47
C ILE A 67 1.27 6.76 0.74
N ALA A 68 1.68 7.31 1.88
CA ALA A 68 1.80 6.51 3.10
C ALA A 68 0.46 5.92 3.51
N ASP A 69 -0.63 6.70 3.40
CA ASP A 69 -1.98 6.23 3.68
C ASP A 69 -2.39 5.11 2.73
N LEU A 70 -2.06 5.24 1.46
CA LEU A 70 -2.35 4.21 0.46
C LEU A 70 -1.60 2.92 0.79
N TRP A 71 -0.31 3.02 1.09
CA TRP A 71 0.49 1.86 1.46
C TRP A 71 -0.06 1.17 2.71
N PHE A 72 -0.45 1.96 3.71
CA PHE A 72 -1.05 1.42 4.92
C PHE A 72 -2.29 0.59 4.60
N HIS A 73 -3.20 1.12 3.79
CA HIS A 73 -4.43 0.39 3.44
C HIS A 73 -4.14 -0.85 2.60
N CYS A 74 -3.12 -0.81 1.74
CA CYS A 74 -2.67 -2.00 1.03
C CYS A 74 -2.15 -3.06 2.00
N MET A 75 -1.43 -2.64 3.06
CA MET A 75 -0.96 -3.56 4.08
C MET A 75 -2.13 -4.20 4.85
N VAL A 76 -3.17 -3.42 5.14
CA VAL A 76 -4.38 -3.95 5.77
C VAL A 76 -5.04 -5.00 4.86
N LEU A 77 -5.11 -4.72 3.55
CA LEU A 77 -5.66 -5.67 2.59
C LEU A 77 -4.88 -6.98 2.57
N LEU A 78 -3.55 -6.89 2.53
CA LEU A 78 -2.70 -8.08 2.54
C LEU A 78 -2.97 -8.93 3.77
N THR A 79 -3.03 -8.29 4.94
CA THR A 79 -3.29 -9.00 6.20
C THR A 79 -4.68 -9.63 6.19
N HIS A 80 -5.69 -8.90 5.70
CA HIS A 80 -7.05 -9.40 5.62
C HIS A 80 -7.15 -10.64 4.72
N LEU A 81 -6.36 -10.68 3.65
CA LEU A 81 -6.32 -11.79 2.70
C LEU A 81 -5.30 -12.87 3.07
N ASP A 82 -4.64 -12.71 4.22
CA ASP A 82 -3.61 -13.63 4.68
C ASP A 82 -2.43 -13.76 3.71
N ILE A 83 -2.01 -12.63 3.15
CA ILE A 83 -0.85 -12.53 2.26
C ILE A 83 0.24 -11.77 3.01
N GLU A 84 1.46 -12.30 2.98
CA GLU A 84 2.59 -11.63 3.63
C GLU A 84 3.15 -10.52 2.73
N PRO A 85 3.52 -9.37 3.30
CA PRO A 85 4.10 -8.29 2.51
C PRO A 85 5.41 -8.68 1.85
N GLU A 86 6.15 -9.62 2.42
CA GLU A 86 7.37 -10.17 1.83
C GLU A 86 7.11 -10.79 0.47
N ASP A 87 5.90 -11.34 0.24
CA ASP A 87 5.54 -11.92 -1.05
C ASP A 87 5.48 -10.84 -2.13
N VAL A 88 4.97 -9.65 -1.78
CA VAL A 88 4.94 -8.51 -2.69
C VAL A 88 6.37 -8.04 -2.98
N LEU A 89 7.19 -7.93 -1.93
CA LEU A 89 8.59 -7.50 -2.08
C LEU A 89 9.37 -8.47 -2.95
N LYS A 90 9.10 -9.77 -2.81
CA LYS A 90 9.74 -10.79 -3.63
C LYS A 90 9.40 -10.65 -5.10
N ILE A 91 8.14 -10.35 -5.40
CA ILE A 91 7.71 -10.10 -6.78
C ILE A 91 8.42 -8.87 -7.34
N LEU A 92 8.52 -7.81 -6.54
CA LEU A 92 9.23 -6.60 -6.96
C LEU A 92 10.71 -6.87 -7.22
N GLU A 93 11.34 -7.65 -6.34
CA GLU A 93 12.73 -8.02 -6.50
C GLU A 93 12.95 -8.84 -7.79
N ASN A 94 12.07 -9.80 -8.05
CA ASN A 94 12.16 -10.64 -9.25
C ASN A 94 11.94 -9.86 -10.54
N ARG A 95 11.04 -8.87 -10.51
CA ARG A 95 10.71 -8.09 -11.72
C ARG A 95 11.64 -6.91 -11.94
N PHE A 96 12.11 -6.27 -10.88
CA PHE A 96 12.79 -4.98 -10.94
C PHE A 96 14.16 -4.96 -10.28
N GLY A 97 14.60 -6.08 -9.69
CA GLY A 97 15.97 -6.25 -9.26
C GLY A 97 16.88 -6.36 -10.48
N GLU A 98 18.20 -6.48 -10.29
CA GLU A 98 19.16 -6.48 -11.39
C GLU A 98 18.78 -7.48 -12.48
N GLY A 99 18.53 -8.74 -12.13
CA GLY A 99 18.10 -9.78 -13.07
C GLY A 99 16.70 -9.52 -13.62
N GLY A 100 15.80 -9.00 -12.76
CA GLY A 100 14.44 -8.72 -13.12
C GLY A 100 14.30 -7.59 -14.13
N LEU A 101 15.18 -6.58 -14.06
CA LEU A 101 15.18 -5.46 -15.02
C LEU A 101 15.50 -5.95 -16.42
N VAL A 102 16.45 -6.86 -16.56
CA VAL A 102 16.81 -7.45 -17.84
C VAL A 102 15.62 -8.21 -18.41
N GLU A 103 14.98 -9.04 -17.60
CA GLU A 103 13.81 -9.81 -18.01
C GLU A 103 12.66 -8.91 -18.43
N LYS A 104 12.39 -7.86 -17.66
CA LYS A 104 11.33 -6.91 -17.99
C LYS A 104 11.59 -6.22 -19.31
N ALA A 105 12.81 -5.80 -19.56
CA ALA A 105 13.18 -5.17 -20.82
C ALA A 105 12.87 -6.07 -22.01
N LYS A 106 13.17 -7.37 -21.87
CA LYS A 106 12.86 -8.35 -22.91
C LYS A 106 11.37 -8.52 -23.14
N ARG A 107 10.58 -8.52 -22.05
CA ARG A 107 9.12 -8.71 -22.13
C ARG A 107 8.40 -7.51 -22.71
N THR A 108 8.90 -6.32 -22.45
CA THR A 108 8.21 -5.08 -22.87
C THR A 108 8.70 -4.54 -24.21
N SER A 109 9.82 -5.03 -24.71
CA SER A 109 10.41 -4.57 -25.97
C SER A 109 10.46 -5.71 -26.98
N PRO A 110 10.03 -5.52 -28.21
CA PRO A 110 9.24 -4.39 -28.68
C PRO A 110 7.77 -4.61 -28.41
N LYS A 111 7.05 -3.56 -28.32
CA LYS A 111 5.60 -3.65 -28.17
C LYS A 111 4.92 -2.93 -29.28
#